data_3f9cd3d16f64c6bcd2948e0030735957
#
_entry.id   3f9cd3d16f64c6bcd2948e0030735957
#
_cell.length_a   1.000
_cell.length_b   1.000
_cell.length_c   1.000
_cell.angle_alpha   90.00
_cell.angle_beta   90.00
_cell.angle_gamma   90.00
#
_symmetry.space_group_name_H-M   'P 1'
#
loop_
_entity.id
_entity.type
_entity.pdbx_description
1 polymer ?
#
loop_
_entity_poly.entity_id
_entity_poly.type
_entity_poly.pdbx_seq_one_letter_code
_entity_poly.pdbx_strand_id
1 'polypeptide(L)'
;NPEENLSGILSATANTVRNPFIHMYEEHLLGEVDWNDYGLVGISIIHIGQVIPGLTLARLLRKKFKHLHIVIGGSVFNRHADLLDNKQALFEEFFHSAIVSEGEKPLEELVSHLKEEKPLTTVTNLIYMKEQKVIHNPKAEALPYEHLVCPTFDQFPLEKYLMPYPVLPYMSSRGCYWGKCTFCTHSFIYDSYYRKENETRVAEELGQLGKKYNTKYFTFSDEAISPNAFNRMSKAILKQGVEMRALGMLKFESGDKETPELFEDIYKAGFLMLFFGLESANDRILKIIDKGCDQDTERSVLKNSSD
;
A
#
# COMPACT_ATOMS: atom_id res chain seq x y z
N ASN A 1 6.73 -12.52 19.89
CA ASN A 1 5.94 -11.33 19.53
C ASN A 1 4.44 -11.63 19.62
N PRO A 2 3.62 -10.70 20.19
CA PRO A 2 2.18 -10.93 20.34
C PRO A 2 1.45 -11.04 19.00
N GLU A 3 1.92 -10.37 17.95
CA GLU A 3 1.33 -10.41 16.60
C GLU A 3 1.54 -11.70 15.83
N GLU A 4 2.39 -12.61 16.31
CA GLU A 4 2.73 -13.86 15.61
C GLU A 4 1.73 -14.98 15.82
N ASN A 5 0.83 -14.84 16.79
CA ASN A 5 -0.19 -15.86 17.06
C ASN A 5 -1.48 -15.27 17.63
N LEU A 6 -2.58 -15.98 17.44
CA LEU A 6 -3.92 -15.52 17.84
C LEU A 6 -4.03 -15.24 19.35
N SER A 7 -3.48 -16.10 20.20
CA SER A 7 -3.51 -15.92 21.66
C SER A 7 -2.77 -14.64 22.08
N GLY A 8 -1.61 -14.37 21.46
CA GLY A 8 -0.86 -13.13 21.67
C GLY A 8 -1.64 -11.89 21.25
N ILE A 9 -2.28 -11.92 20.08
CA ILE A 9 -3.14 -10.83 19.58
C ILE A 9 -4.31 -10.58 20.54
N LEU A 10 -5.04 -11.63 20.92
CA LEU A 10 -6.17 -11.52 21.85
C LEU A 10 -5.76 -10.91 23.19
N SER A 11 -4.64 -11.38 23.75
CA SER A 11 -4.09 -10.89 25.01
C SER A 11 -3.59 -9.45 24.90
N ALA A 12 -2.79 -9.13 23.88
CA ALA A 12 -2.20 -7.80 23.71
C ALA A 12 -3.27 -6.72 23.49
N THR A 13 -4.28 -6.99 22.66
CA THR A 13 -5.36 -6.03 22.36
C THR A 13 -6.34 -5.84 23.53
N ALA A 14 -6.32 -6.69 24.55
CA ALA A 14 -7.13 -6.56 25.75
C ALA A 14 -6.38 -6.01 26.96
N ASN A 15 -5.07 -5.91 26.91
CA ASN A 15 -4.23 -5.55 28.05
C ASN A 15 -4.17 -4.02 28.22
N THR A 16 -5.00 -3.48 29.08
CA THR A 16 -5.07 -2.03 29.36
C THR A 16 -3.80 -1.46 29.99
N VAL A 17 -2.95 -2.28 30.61
CA VAL A 17 -1.72 -1.81 31.26
C VAL A 17 -0.56 -1.69 30.28
N ARG A 18 -0.45 -2.63 29.32
CA ARG A 18 0.69 -2.73 28.39
C ARG A 18 0.41 -2.22 26.99
N ASN A 19 -0.85 -2.03 26.62
CA ASN A 19 -1.24 -1.56 25.30
C ASN A 19 -1.63 -0.07 25.36
N PRO A 20 -0.72 0.83 24.99
CA PRO A 20 -0.97 2.28 25.06
C PRO A 20 -2.07 2.73 24.07
N PHE A 21 -2.31 1.96 23.00
CA PHE A 21 -3.32 2.30 21.98
C PHE A 21 -4.74 2.27 22.54
N ILE A 22 -5.02 1.50 23.60
CA ILE A 22 -6.34 1.50 24.23
C ILE A 22 -6.66 2.91 24.75
N HIS A 23 -5.80 3.46 25.61
CA HIS A 23 -5.99 4.79 26.18
C HIS A 23 -5.97 5.89 25.10
N MET A 24 -5.02 5.79 24.16
CA MET A 24 -4.93 6.75 23.06
C MET A 24 -6.22 6.82 22.23
N TYR A 25 -6.81 5.69 21.90
CA TYR A 25 -8.06 5.66 21.13
C TYR A 25 -9.26 6.11 21.96
N GLU A 26 -9.34 5.71 23.24
CA GLU A 26 -10.43 6.12 24.13
C GLU A 26 -10.42 7.63 24.41
N GLU A 27 -9.25 8.22 24.61
CA GLU A 27 -9.09 9.64 24.96
C GLU A 27 -9.12 10.58 23.75
N HIS A 28 -8.54 10.14 22.59
CA HIS A 28 -8.26 11.05 21.47
C HIS A 28 -8.95 10.68 20.16
N LEU A 29 -9.75 9.60 20.10
CA LEU A 29 -10.40 9.21 18.85
C LEU A 29 -11.89 8.89 19.05
N LEU A 30 -12.22 8.04 20.02
CA LEU A 30 -13.59 7.52 20.12
C LEU A 30 -14.59 8.59 20.53
N GLY A 31 -14.15 9.66 21.19
CA GLY A 31 -14.99 10.82 21.58
C GLY A 31 -15.01 11.95 20.55
N GLU A 32 -14.07 11.98 19.61
CA GLU A 32 -13.95 13.07 18.63
C GLU A 32 -14.76 12.81 17.35
N VAL A 33 -15.14 11.55 17.10
CA VAL A 33 -15.90 11.14 15.92
C VAL A 33 -17.32 10.77 16.33
N ASP A 34 -18.33 11.32 15.65
CA ASP A 34 -19.71 10.83 15.79
C ASP A 34 -19.90 9.56 14.95
N TRP A 35 -19.66 8.42 15.59
CA TRP A 35 -19.72 7.11 14.95
C TRP A 35 -21.13 6.72 14.50
N ASN A 36 -22.17 7.43 14.93
CA ASN A 36 -23.55 7.17 14.51
C ASN A 36 -23.80 7.59 13.04
N ASP A 37 -22.97 8.48 12.51
CA ASP A 37 -23.03 8.91 11.11
C ASP A 37 -22.49 7.85 10.13
N TYR A 38 -21.86 6.79 10.64
CA TYR A 38 -21.19 5.78 9.82
C TYR A 38 -21.86 4.40 9.96
N GLY A 39 -22.04 3.70 8.86
CA GLY A 39 -22.47 2.30 8.83
C GLY A 39 -21.31 1.30 8.70
N LEU A 40 -20.14 1.78 8.22
CA LEU A 40 -18.96 0.96 7.95
C LEU A 40 -17.67 1.68 8.34
N VAL A 41 -16.74 0.92 8.92
CA VAL A 41 -15.37 1.37 9.21
C VAL A 41 -14.39 0.40 8.56
N GLY A 42 -13.53 0.93 7.68
CA GLY A 42 -12.43 0.19 7.05
C GLY A 42 -11.11 0.45 7.77
N ILE A 43 -10.39 -0.61 8.14
CA ILE A 43 -9.07 -0.52 8.76
C ILE A 43 -8.04 -1.21 7.87
N SER A 44 -7.09 -0.42 7.33
CA SER A 44 -6.03 -0.93 6.48
C SER A 44 -4.77 -1.21 7.30
N ILE A 45 -4.31 -2.47 7.30
CA ILE A 45 -3.10 -2.93 7.99
C ILE A 45 -2.08 -3.39 6.94
N ILE A 46 -1.11 -2.53 6.65
CA ILE A 46 -0.11 -2.78 5.60
C ILE A 46 1.22 -3.27 6.16
N HIS A 47 1.47 -3.10 7.45
CA HIS A 47 2.71 -3.50 8.13
C HIS A 47 2.42 -4.25 9.42
N ILE A 48 3.27 -5.21 9.76
CA ILE A 48 3.09 -6.07 10.96
C ILE A 48 2.96 -5.25 12.24
N GLY A 49 3.69 -4.15 12.38
CA GLY A 49 3.59 -3.24 13.53
C GLY A 49 2.24 -2.54 13.68
N GLN A 50 1.38 -2.58 12.65
CA GLN A 50 0.02 -2.04 12.70
C GLN A 50 -1.03 -3.07 13.17
N VAL A 51 -0.65 -4.34 13.32
CA VAL A 51 -1.60 -5.41 13.70
C VAL A 51 -2.21 -5.14 15.07
N ILE A 52 -1.38 -4.90 16.09
CA ILE A 52 -1.90 -4.64 17.44
C ILE A 52 -2.68 -3.33 17.52
N PRO A 53 -2.18 -2.17 17.06
CA PRO A 53 -2.98 -0.94 17.08
C PRO A 53 -4.27 -1.05 16.27
N GLY A 54 -4.22 -1.58 15.04
CA GLY A 54 -5.40 -1.72 14.17
C GLY A 54 -6.46 -2.64 14.74
N LEU A 55 -6.07 -3.82 15.26
CA LEU A 55 -7.00 -4.74 15.91
C LEU A 55 -7.49 -4.22 17.27
N THR A 56 -6.71 -3.42 17.99
CA THR A 56 -7.17 -2.74 19.19
C THR A 56 -8.30 -1.76 18.86
N LEU A 57 -8.12 -0.94 17.83
CA LEU A 57 -9.17 -0.03 17.36
C LEU A 57 -10.43 -0.80 16.94
N ALA A 58 -10.27 -1.84 16.12
CA ALA A 58 -11.37 -2.69 15.69
C ALA A 58 -12.17 -3.27 16.88
N ARG A 59 -11.47 -3.78 17.90
CA ARG A 59 -12.06 -4.33 19.12
C ARG A 59 -12.85 -3.27 19.90
N LEU A 60 -12.31 -2.09 20.08
CA LEU A 60 -12.96 -1.00 20.79
C LEU A 60 -14.23 -0.54 20.07
N LEU A 61 -14.14 -0.32 18.75
CA LEU A 61 -15.28 0.05 17.91
C LEU A 61 -16.37 -1.01 17.95
N ARG A 62 -16.01 -2.31 17.79
CA ARG A 62 -16.96 -3.42 17.82
C ARG A 62 -17.66 -3.56 19.17
N LYS A 63 -16.97 -3.26 20.27
CA LYS A 63 -17.57 -3.29 21.61
C LYS A 63 -18.54 -2.14 21.83
N LYS A 64 -18.16 -0.94 21.43
CA LYS A 64 -18.88 0.31 21.75
C LYS A 64 -20.01 0.61 20.75
N PHE A 65 -19.82 0.32 19.46
CA PHE A 65 -20.74 0.69 18.37
C PHE A 65 -21.22 -0.54 17.59
N LYS A 66 -22.30 -1.15 18.07
CA LYS A 66 -22.80 -2.45 17.54
C LYS A 66 -23.39 -2.38 16.13
N HIS A 67 -23.75 -1.19 15.66
CA HIS A 67 -24.28 -0.95 14.33
C HIS A 67 -23.21 -0.87 13.24
N LEU A 68 -21.95 -0.63 13.62
CA LEU A 68 -20.86 -0.51 12.66
C LEU A 68 -20.46 -1.85 12.07
N HIS A 69 -20.42 -1.94 10.77
CA HIS A 69 -19.72 -3.02 10.08
C HIS A 69 -18.21 -2.69 10.03
N ILE A 70 -17.37 -3.54 10.59
CA ILE A 70 -15.92 -3.34 10.57
C ILE A 70 -15.33 -4.27 9.51
N VAL A 71 -14.68 -3.68 8.51
CA VAL A 71 -13.93 -4.42 7.48
C VAL A 71 -12.44 -4.15 7.64
N ILE A 72 -11.64 -5.19 7.53
CA ILE A 72 -10.18 -5.09 7.61
C ILE A 72 -9.56 -5.43 6.26
N GLY A 73 -8.44 -4.81 5.95
CA GLY A 73 -7.70 -5.07 4.72
C GLY A 73 -6.23 -4.71 4.85
N GLY A 74 -5.54 -4.64 3.73
CA GLY A 74 -4.13 -4.31 3.64
C GLY A 74 -3.23 -5.53 3.45
N SER A 75 -1.97 -5.29 3.09
CA SER A 75 -1.02 -6.32 2.63
C SER A 75 -0.74 -7.43 3.65
N VAL A 76 -0.88 -7.17 4.94
CA VAL A 76 -0.74 -8.19 5.99
C VAL A 76 -1.80 -9.29 5.83
N PHE A 77 -3.05 -8.91 5.54
CA PHE A 77 -4.15 -9.87 5.35
C PHE A 77 -4.08 -10.56 4.00
N ASN A 78 -3.58 -9.92 2.96
CA ASN A 78 -3.34 -10.56 1.67
C ASN A 78 -2.38 -11.76 1.78
N ARG A 79 -1.31 -11.59 2.57
CA ARG A 79 -0.33 -12.66 2.80
C ARG A 79 -0.87 -13.84 3.60
N HIS A 80 -1.84 -13.59 4.44
CA HIS A 80 -2.29 -14.54 5.45
C HIS A 80 -3.76 -14.91 5.29
N ALA A 81 -4.35 -14.67 4.11
CA ALA A 81 -5.76 -14.95 3.83
C ALA A 81 -6.16 -16.38 4.19
N ASP A 82 -5.34 -17.37 3.79
CA ASP A 82 -5.58 -18.79 4.06
C ASP A 82 -5.52 -19.15 5.56
N LEU A 83 -4.81 -18.35 6.36
CA LEU A 83 -4.73 -18.58 7.80
C LEU A 83 -6.01 -18.15 8.54
N LEU A 84 -6.90 -17.40 7.90
CA LEU A 84 -8.17 -16.96 8.50
C LEU A 84 -9.17 -18.11 8.66
N ASP A 85 -9.07 -19.20 7.88
CA ASP A 85 -10.00 -20.33 7.88
C ASP A 85 -10.28 -20.92 9.25
N ASN A 86 -9.27 -20.97 10.10
CA ASN A 86 -9.36 -21.55 11.45
C ASN A 86 -9.25 -20.49 12.55
N LYS A 87 -9.59 -19.23 12.25
CA LYS A 87 -9.44 -18.09 13.18
C LYS A 87 -10.76 -17.36 13.41
N GLN A 88 -11.83 -18.11 13.68
CA GLN A 88 -13.17 -17.56 13.95
C GLN A 88 -13.16 -16.45 15.00
N ALA A 89 -12.31 -16.58 16.02
CA ALA A 89 -12.16 -15.56 17.06
C ALA A 89 -11.73 -14.19 16.54
N LEU A 90 -11.06 -14.10 15.38
CA LEU A 90 -10.75 -12.80 14.77
C LEU A 90 -12.03 -12.10 14.31
N PHE A 91 -12.93 -12.85 13.67
CA PHE A 91 -14.24 -12.35 13.23
C PHE A 91 -15.18 -12.04 14.40
N GLU A 92 -15.10 -12.81 15.46
CA GLU A 92 -15.93 -12.61 16.65
C GLU A 92 -15.49 -11.39 17.46
N GLU A 93 -14.19 -11.18 17.62
CA GLU A 93 -13.62 -10.16 18.52
C GLU A 93 -13.33 -8.83 17.84
N PHE A 94 -12.93 -8.82 16.54
CA PHE A 94 -12.35 -7.65 15.93
C PHE A 94 -13.16 -7.10 14.75
N PHE A 95 -13.49 -7.92 13.76
CA PHE A 95 -14.09 -7.43 12.52
C PHE A 95 -15.19 -8.35 11.98
N HIS A 96 -16.01 -7.84 11.09
CA HIS A 96 -17.11 -8.60 10.48
C HIS A 96 -16.66 -9.27 9.18
N SER A 97 -15.74 -8.63 8.45
CA SER A 97 -15.20 -9.12 7.19
C SER A 97 -13.78 -8.62 6.95
N ALA A 98 -13.08 -9.30 6.04
CA ALA A 98 -11.78 -8.88 5.53
C ALA A 98 -11.83 -8.79 4.00
N ILE A 99 -11.22 -7.76 3.43
CA ILE A 99 -11.00 -7.65 1.98
C ILE A 99 -9.53 -7.99 1.71
N VAL A 100 -9.30 -8.91 0.80
CA VAL A 100 -7.97 -9.35 0.35
C VAL A 100 -7.72 -8.89 -1.08
N SER A 101 -6.44 -8.84 -1.49
CA SER A 101 -6.03 -8.24 -2.77
C SER A 101 -6.37 -6.75 -2.86
N GLU A 102 -6.75 -6.25 -4.02
CA GLU A 102 -7.10 -4.84 -4.22
C GLU A 102 -8.51 -4.55 -3.73
N GLY A 103 -8.66 -3.45 -3.01
CA GLY A 103 -9.86 -3.16 -2.25
C GLY A 103 -10.87 -2.24 -2.93
N GLU A 104 -10.54 -1.57 -4.02
CA GLU A 104 -11.37 -0.52 -4.60
C GLU A 104 -12.77 -1.03 -4.97
N LYS A 105 -12.84 -2.02 -5.85
CA LYS A 105 -14.10 -2.62 -6.27
C LYS A 105 -14.81 -3.40 -5.14
N PRO A 106 -14.12 -4.28 -4.39
CA PRO A 106 -14.76 -5.00 -3.28
C PRO A 106 -15.35 -4.08 -2.20
N LEU A 107 -14.69 -2.96 -1.91
CA LEU A 107 -15.20 -2.01 -0.92
C LEU A 107 -16.46 -1.30 -1.42
N GLU A 108 -16.51 -0.90 -2.68
CA GLU A 108 -17.69 -0.33 -3.32
C GLU A 108 -18.87 -1.33 -3.29
N GLU A 109 -18.61 -2.60 -3.68
CA GLU A 109 -19.59 -3.68 -3.62
C GLU A 109 -20.08 -3.90 -2.19
N LEU A 110 -19.19 -3.95 -1.19
CA LEU A 110 -19.54 -4.13 0.22
C LEU A 110 -20.46 -2.99 0.71
N VAL A 111 -20.10 -1.74 0.42
CA VAL A 111 -20.92 -0.56 0.78
C VAL A 111 -22.30 -0.64 0.18
N SER A 112 -22.41 -1.02 -1.11
CA SER A 112 -23.70 -1.18 -1.79
C SER A 112 -24.53 -2.29 -1.14
N HIS A 113 -23.92 -3.45 -0.87
CA HIS A 113 -24.61 -4.58 -0.24
C HIS A 113 -25.09 -4.25 1.18
N LEU A 114 -24.30 -3.55 1.97
CA LEU A 114 -24.69 -3.14 3.33
C LEU A 114 -25.85 -2.13 3.29
N LYS A 115 -25.82 -1.16 2.37
CA LYS A 115 -26.89 -0.16 2.21
C LYS A 115 -28.22 -0.76 1.75
N GLU A 116 -28.16 -1.77 0.90
CA GLU A 116 -29.33 -2.42 0.31
C GLU A 116 -29.74 -3.70 1.05
N GLU A 117 -29.09 -4.01 2.17
CA GLU A 117 -29.29 -5.23 2.98
C GLU A 117 -29.19 -6.54 2.18
N LYS A 118 -28.31 -6.53 1.15
CA LYS A 118 -28.08 -7.69 0.29
C LYS A 118 -27.11 -8.69 0.92
N PRO A 119 -27.24 -9.98 0.57
CA PRO A 119 -26.27 -10.99 1.03
C PRO A 119 -24.84 -10.69 0.57
N LEU A 120 -23.85 -10.92 1.44
CA LEU A 120 -22.42 -10.66 1.13
C LEU A 120 -21.80 -11.69 0.17
N THR A 121 -22.52 -12.71 -0.25
CA THR A 121 -22.00 -13.83 -1.05
C THR A 121 -21.44 -13.47 -2.42
N THR A 122 -21.78 -12.31 -2.95
CA THR A 122 -21.35 -11.83 -4.28
C THR A 122 -20.36 -10.68 -4.21
N VAL A 123 -20.01 -10.19 -3.01
CA VAL A 123 -18.96 -9.20 -2.84
C VAL A 123 -17.61 -9.85 -3.12
N THR A 124 -16.91 -9.40 -4.14
CA THR A 124 -15.64 -10.00 -4.56
C THR A 124 -14.53 -9.79 -3.54
N ASN A 125 -13.52 -10.65 -3.50
CA ASN A 125 -12.36 -10.59 -2.58
C ASN A 125 -12.72 -10.56 -1.08
N LEU A 126 -13.97 -10.82 -0.70
CA LEU A 126 -14.43 -10.73 0.68
C LEU A 126 -14.26 -12.07 1.40
N ILE A 127 -13.73 -12.00 2.61
CA ILE A 127 -13.70 -13.10 3.58
C ILE A 127 -14.58 -12.69 4.77
N TYR A 128 -15.54 -13.50 5.13
CA TYR A 128 -16.44 -13.21 6.25
C TYR A 128 -16.92 -14.49 6.91
N MET A 129 -17.53 -14.37 8.09
CA MET A 129 -18.05 -15.52 8.82
C MET A 129 -19.56 -15.65 8.61
N LYS A 130 -20.02 -16.85 8.27
CA LYS A 130 -21.42 -17.23 8.20
C LYS A 130 -21.61 -18.60 8.87
N GLU A 131 -22.57 -18.70 9.79
CA GLU A 131 -22.91 -19.96 10.49
C GLU A 131 -21.66 -20.67 11.05
N GLN A 132 -20.80 -19.91 11.76
CA GLN A 132 -19.55 -20.37 12.36
C GLN A 132 -18.49 -20.89 11.34
N LYS A 133 -18.68 -20.62 10.05
CA LYS A 133 -17.73 -20.97 9.00
C LYS A 133 -17.17 -19.71 8.36
N VAL A 134 -15.88 -19.72 8.09
CA VAL A 134 -15.23 -18.67 7.29
C VAL A 134 -15.50 -18.95 5.83
N ILE A 135 -16.01 -17.97 5.13
CA ILE A 135 -16.37 -18.03 3.71
C ILE A 135 -15.42 -17.09 2.94
N HIS A 136 -14.83 -17.63 1.88
CA HIS A 136 -14.04 -16.88 0.92
C HIS A 136 -14.84 -16.70 -0.36
N ASN A 137 -15.15 -15.48 -0.71
CA ASN A 137 -15.81 -15.17 -1.98
C ASN A 137 -14.81 -15.22 -3.15
N PRO A 138 -15.29 -15.35 -4.38
CA PRO A 138 -14.43 -15.33 -5.57
C PRO A 138 -13.58 -14.05 -5.65
N LYS A 139 -12.36 -14.19 -6.19
CA LYS A 139 -11.50 -13.05 -6.47
C LYS A 139 -12.04 -12.22 -7.63
N ALA A 140 -11.94 -10.89 -7.50
CA ALA A 140 -12.13 -9.97 -8.62
C ALA A 140 -10.90 -9.98 -9.53
N GLU A 141 -11.09 -9.67 -10.79
CA GLU A 141 -9.99 -9.25 -11.66
C GLU A 141 -9.47 -7.88 -11.18
N ALA A 142 -8.16 -7.71 -11.26
CA ALA A 142 -7.52 -6.45 -10.92
C ALA A 142 -7.99 -5.35 -11.89
N LEU A 143 -8.35 -4.17 -11.36
CA LEU A 143 -8.75 -3.04 -12.18
C LEU A 143 -7.61 -2.61 -13.11
N PRO A 144 -7.88 -2.30 -14.39
CA PRO A 144 -6.93 -1.60 -15.25
C PRO A 144 -6.43 -0.32 -14.56
N TYR A 145 -5.14 0.00 -14.71
CA TYR A 145 -4.57 1.11 -13.97
C TYR A 145 -5.23 2.45 -14.30
N GLU A 146 -5.63 2.63 -15.55
CA GLU A 146 -6.34 3.82 -16.04
C GLU A 146 -7.71 4.06 -15.37
N HIS A 147 -8.27 3.05 -14.70
CA HIS A 147 -9.51 3.17 -13.93
C HIS A 147 -9.27 3.57 -12.46
N LEU A 148 -8.02 3.61 -12.03
CA LEU A 148 -7.70 4.11 -10.71
C LEU A 148 -7.78 5.62 -10.69
N VAL A 149 -8.30 6.15 -9.59
CA VAL A 149 -8.45 7.60 -9.43
C VAL A 149 -7.16 8.22 -8.89
N CYS A 150 -6.89 9.46 -9.30
CA CYS A 150 -5.81 10.24 -8.70
C CYS A 150 -6.04 10.38 -7.19
N PRO A 151 -5.00 10.18 -6.34
CA PRO A 151 -5.17 10.28 -4.90
C PRO A 151 -5.61 11.69 -4.46
N THR A 152 -6.37 11.76 -3.38
CA THR A 152 -6.74 13.01 -2.74
C THR A 152 -6.35 13.01 -1.27
N PHE A 153 -5.89 14.15 -0.77
CA PHE A 153 -5.44 14.33 0.60
C PHE A 153 -6.27 15.36 1.37
N ASP A 154 -7.46 15.70 0.88
CA ASP A 154 -8.33 16.75 1.41
C ASP A 154 -8.76 16.50 2.87
N GLN A 155 -8.85 15.23 3.27
CA GLN A 155 -9.24 14.85 4.63
C GLN A 155 -8.07 14.73 5.60
N PHE A 156 -6.83 14.94 5.14
CA PHE A 156 -5.65 14.86 5.98
C PHE A 156 -5.26 16.28 6.45
N PRO A 157 -5.04 16.48 7.76
CA PRO A 157 -4.55 17.75 8.29
C PRO A 157 -3.05 17.89 8.00
N LEU A 158 -2.69 18.14 6.72
CA LEU A 158 -1.29 18.14 6.26
C LEU A 158 -0.40 19.11 7.03
N GLU A 159 -0.99 20.20 7.55
CA GLU A 159 -0.30 21.20 8.37
C GLU A 159 0.10 20.70 9.76
N LYS A 160 -0.50 19.58 10.24
CA LYS A 160 -0.17 18.96 11.52
C LYS A 160 0.92 17.90 11.44
N TYR A 161 1.36 17.53 10.25
CA TYR A 161 2.46 16.57 10.08
C TYR A 161 3.79 17.23 10.45
N LEU A 162 4.68 16.45 11.10
CA LEU A 162 6.00 16.89 11.55
C LEU A 162 6.99 17.02 10.38
N MET A 163 6.56 17.64 9.29
CA MET A 163 7.36 17.93 8.11
C MET A 163 7.31 19.43 7.83
N PRO A 164 8.41 20.07 7.39
CA PRO A 164 8.43 21.50 7.10
C PRO A 164 7.54 21.90 5.91
N TYR A 165 7.14 20.93 5.10
CA TYR A 165 6.26 21.08 3.94
C TYR A 165 5.55 19.75 3.66
N PRO A 166 4.36 19.77 3.03
CA PRO A 166 3.68 18.53 2.64
C PRO A 166 4.52 17.72 1.64
N VAL A 167 4.75 16.44 1.94
CA VAL A 167 5.32 15.44 1.02
C VAL A 167 4.22 14.45 0.68
N LEU A 168 3.80 14.41 -0.58
CA LEU A 168 2.67 13.59 -0.99
C LEU A 168 3.16 12.24 -1.54
N PRO A 169 2.63 11.11 -1.04
CA PRO A 169 2.86 9.83 -1.66
C PRO A 169 2.14 9.76 -3.02
N TYR A 170 2.84 9.20 -4.00
CA TYR A 170 2.29 8.94 -5.33
C TYR A 170 2.73 7.55 -5.79
N MET A 171 1.88 6.85 -6.52
CA MET A 171 2.17 5.53 -7.05
C MET A 171 1.87 5.54 -8.56
N SER A 172 2.88 5.31 -9.38
CA SER A 172 2.73 5.26 -10.83
C SER A 172 2.52 3.86 -11.38
N SER A 173 2.74 2.84 -10.54
CA SER A 173 2.55 1.44 -10.91
C SER A 173 2.19 0.57 -9.71
N ARG A 174 1.54 -0.54 -9.96
CA ARG A 174 1.28 -1.60 -8.98
C ARG A 174 1.97 -2.88 -9.36
N GLY A 175 2.58 -3.53 -8.38
CA GLY A 175 3.42 -4.70 -8.59
C GLY A 175 4.83 -4.33 -9.05
N CYS A 176 5.68 -5.33 -9.19
CA CYS A 176 7.04 -5.18 -9.65
C CYS A 176 7.19 -5.78 -11.05
N TYR A 177 7.74 -5.00 -11.98
CA TYR A 177 7.93 -5.45 -13.37
C TYR A 177 8.90 -6.64 -13.50
N TRP A 178 9.80 -6.81 -12.51
CA TRP A 178 10.68 -7.98 -12.44
C TRP A 178 9.96 -9.18 -11.84
N GLY A 179 9.45 -9.07 -10.61
CA GLY A 179 8.56 -10.03 -9.95
C GLY A 179 9.15 -11.42 -9.66
N LYS A 180 10.49 -11.66 -9.87
CA LYS A 180 11.10 -12.99 -9.79
C LYS A 180 11.96 -13.24 -8.55
N CYS A 181 12.27 -12.19 -7.77
CA CYS A 181 13.14 -12.34 -6.61
C CYS A 181 12.57 -13.35 -5.62
N THR A 182 13.33 -14.39 -5.28
CA THR A 182 12.86 -15.55 -4.50
C THR A 182 12.51 -15.21 -3.03
N PHE A 183 13.03 -14.11 -2.49
CA PHE A 183 12.75 -13.64 -1.14
C PHE A 183 11.58 -12.65 -1.08
N CYS A 184 11.18 -12.10 -2.24
CA CYS A 184 10.26 -10.98 -2.29
C CYS A 184 8.81 -11.45 -2.15
N THR A 185 8.05 -10.75 -1.31
CA THR A 185 6.63 -11.05 -1.06
C THR A 185 5.67 -10.09 -1.76
N HIS A 186 6.16 -9.14 -2.55
CA HIS A 186 5.32 -8.17 -3.27
C HIS A 186 4.40 -8.81 -4.31
N SER A 187 4.78 -9.96 -4.88
CA SER A 187 3.91 -10.73 -5.75
C SER A 187 2.59 -11.15 -5.12
N PHE A 188 2.57 -11.35 -3.78
CA PHE A 188 1.34 -11.69 -3.04
C PHE A 188 0.42 -10.49 -2.82
N ILE A 189 0.91 -9.26 -2.93
CA ILE A 189 0.11 -8.05 -2.69
C ILE A 189 -0.76 -7.74 -3.89
N TYR A 190 -0.22 -7.88 -5.11
CA TYR A 190 -0.87 -7.51 -6.37
C TYR A 190 -1.10 -8.71 -7.29
N ASP A 191 -1.21 -9.92 -6.73
CA ASP A 191 -1.43 -11.17 -7.48
C ASP A 191 -0.43 -11.36 -8.64
N SER A 192 0.82 -10.92 -8.47
CA SER A 192 1.92 -10.95 -9.46
C SER A 192 1.67 -10.14 -10.75
N TYR A 193 0.65 -9.32 -10.82
CA TYR A 193 0.39 -8.47 -11.98
C TYR A 193 1.09 -7.12 -11.86
N TYR A 194 1.94 -6.82 -12.85
CA TYR A 194 2.50 -5.48 -13.01
C TYR A 194 1.61 -4.65 -13.92
N ARG A 195 1.15 -3.52 -13.42
CA ARG A 195 0.36 -2.52 -14.17
C ARG A 195 0.88 -1.13 -13.84
N LYS A 196 0.87 -0.26 -14.81
CA LYS A 196 1.35 1.10 -14.63
C LYS A 196 0.43 2.10 -15.30
N GLU A 197 0.51 3.34 -14.82
CA GLU A 197 -0.16 4.48 -15.42
C GLU A 197 0.54 4.91 -16.72
N ASN A 198 -0.20 5.63 -17.55
CA ASN A 198 0.36 6.36 -18.68
C ASN A 198 1.23 7.50 -18.16
N GLU A 199 2.44 7.61 -18.68
CA GLU A 199 3.43 8.57 -18.17
C GLU A 199 2.99 10.05 -18.38
N THR A 200 2.20 10.35 -19.39
CA THR A 200 1.61 11.68 -19.60
C THR A 200 0.61 12.01 -18.49
N ARG A 201 -0.25 11.06 -18.15
CA ARG A 201 -1.21 11.20 -17.04
C ARG A 201 -0.50 11.33 -15.69
N VAL A 202 0.59 10.58 -15.45
CA VAL A 202 1.42 10.77 -14.25
C VAL A 202 1.86 12.22 -14.11
N ALA A 203 2.40 12.83 -15.18
CA ALA A 203 2.84 14.22 -15.15
C ALA A 203 1.67 15.20 -14.92
N GLU A 204 0.51 14.95 -15.52
CA GLU A 204 -0.71 15.76 -15.31
C GLU A 204 -1.18 15.69 -13.86
N GLU A 205 -1.25 14.49 -13.27
CA GLU A 205 -1.69 14.28 -11.89
C GLU A 205 -0.72 14.91 -10.88
N LEU A 206 0.59 14.77 -11.08
CA LEU A 206 1.60 15.44 -10.24
C LEU A 206 1.46 16.96 -10.30
N GLY A 207 1.24 17.53 -11.49
CA GLY A 207 0.99 18.95 -11.65
C GLY A 207 -0.30 19.43 -10.96
N GLN A 208 -1.37 18.63 -11.01
CA GLN A 208 -2.63 18.91 -10.30
C GLN A 208 -2.48 18.83 -8.79
N LEU A 209 -1.84 17.76 -8.28
CA LEU A 209 -1.58 17.57 -6.86
C LEU A 209 -0.68 18.69 -6.31
N GLY A 210 0.40 19.03 -7.03
CA GLY A 210 1.30 20.10 -6.65
C GLY A 210 0.59 21.46 -6.48
N LYS A 211 -0.28 21.80 -7.43
CA LYS A 211 -1.10 23.03 -7.37
C LYS A 211 -2.13 22.97 -6.24
N LYS A 212 -2.87 21.84 -6.15
CA LYS A 212 -3.96 21.70 -5.18
C LYS A 212 -3.46 21.78 -3.74
N TYR A 213 -2.33 21.13 -3.43
CA TYR A 213 -1.79 21.07 -2.07
C TYR A 213 -0.61 22.01 -1.81
N ASN A 214 -0.33 22.89 -2.77
CA ASN A 214 0.77 23.86 -2.71
C ASN A 214 2.10 23.22 -2.28
N THR A 215 2.48 22.15 -2.96
CA THR A 215 3.71 21.42 -2.73
C THR A 215 4.35 20.98 -4.04
N LYS A 216 5.68 20.79 -3.99
CA LYS A 216 6.45 20.18 -5.07
C LYS A 216 7.13 18.88 -4.64
N TYR A 217 6.86 18.42 -3.42
CA TYR A 217 7.55 17.29 -2.82
C TYR A 217 6.68 16.03 -2.91
N PHE A 218 7.25 14.99 -3.53
CA PHE A 218 6.58 13.72 -3.73
C PHE A 218 7.46 12.54 -3.33
N THR A 219 6.84 11.48 -2.84
CA THR A 219 7.50 10.18 -2.63
C THR A 219 6.81 9.16 -3.51
N PHE A 220 7.52 8.61 -4.48
CA PHE A 220 7.01 7.50 -5.26
C PHE A 220 7.08 6.22 -4.42
N SER A 221 5.93 5.58 -4.26
CA SER A 221 5.77 4.34 -3.49
C SER A 221 5.69 3.09 -4.38
N ASP A 222 6.15 3.22 -5.62
CA ASP A 222 6.30 2.10 -6.56
C ASP A 222 7.29 1.07 -6.03
N GLU A 223 7.03 -0.21 -6.28
CA GLU A 223 7.94 -1.30 -5.90
C GLU A 223 9.28 -1.26 -6.66
N ALA A 224 9.22 -0.89 -7.92
CA ALA A 224 10.34 -0.54 -8.78
C ALA A 224 9.82 0.08 -10.07
N ILE A 225 10.33 1.23 -10.46
CA ILE A 225 10.04 1.87 -11.74
C ILE A 225 11.05 1.35 -12.76
N SER A 226 10.58 0.79 -13.88
CA SER A 226 11.50 0.30 -14.91
C SER A 226 12.24 1.48 -15.60
N PRO A 227 13.49 1.30 -16.05
CA PRO A 227 14.26 2.37 -16.69
C PRO A 227 13.51 3.02 -17.87
N ASN A 228 12.85 2.21 -18.69
CA ASN A 228 12.04 2.72 -19.81
C ASN A 228 10.83 3.55 -19.35
N ALA A 229 10.14 3.15 -18.28
CA ALA A 229 9.04 3.93 -17.73
C ALA A 229 9.56 5.22 -17.11
N PHE A 230 10.68 5.16 -16.40
CA PHE A 230 11.33 6.35 -15.82
C PHE A 230 11.73 7.37 -16.88
N ASN A 231 12.36 6.92 -17.98
CA ASN A 231 12.72 7.79 -19.10
C ASN A 231 11.50 8.52 -19.69
N ARG A 232 10.44 7.76 -20.00
CA ARG A 232 9.21 8.37 -20.56
C ARG A 232 8.53 9.31 -19.58
N MET A 233 8.47 8.94 -18.31
CA MET A 233 7.89 9.76 -17.25
C MET A 233 8.68 11.06 -17.05
N SER A 234 10.02 11.00 -16.98
CA SER A 234 10.89 12.18 -16.88
C SER A 234 10.66 13.12 -18.04
N LYS A 235 10.61 12.61 -19.27
CA LYS A 235 10.33 13.42 -20.47
C LYS A 235 8.92 14.04 -20.45
N ALA A 236 7.92 13.33 -19.96
CA ALA A 236 6.56 13.86 -19.83
C ALA A 236 6.49 14.99 -18.80
N ILE A 237 7.14 14.81 -17.64
CA ILE A 237 7.23 15.82 -16.57
C ILE A 237 7.91 17.08 -17.08
N LEU A 238 9.07 16.94 -17.74
CA LEU A 238 9.81 18.08 -18.34
C LEU A 238 8.99 18.78 -19.41
N LYS A 239 8.35 18.04 -20.30
CA LYS A 239 7.52 18.60 -21.39
C LYS A 239 6.33 19.40 -20.86
N GLN A 240 5.73 18.97 -19.75
CA GLN A 240 4.59 19.68 -19.14
C GLN A 240 5.02 20.78 -18.17
N GLY A 241 6.32 20.96 -17.93
CA GLY A 241 6.86 21.97 -17.02
C GLY A 241 6.43 21.77 -15.56
N VAL A 242 6.24 20.52 -15.13
CA VAL A 242 5.89 20.21 -13.74
C VAL A 242 7.11 20.38 -12.84
N GLU A 243 7.04 21.31 -11.92
CA GLU A 243 8.08 21.50 -10.91
C GLU A 243 7.85 20.49 -9.77
N MET A 244 8.79 19.59 -9.55
CA MET A 244 8.74 18.65 -8.44
C MET A 244 10.11 18.36 -7.82
N ARG A 245 10.07 17.79 -6.62
CA ARG A 245 11.21 17.20 -5.91
C ARG A 245 10.75 15.85 -5.39
N ALA A 246 11.32 14.78 -5.91
CA ALA A 246 10.82 13.45 -5.65
C ALA A 246 11.91 12.45 -5.28
N LEU A 247 11.44 11.36 -4.67
CA LEU A 247 12.17 10.14 -4.40
C LEU A 247 11.54 9.02 -5.23
N GLY A 248 12.37 8.21 -5.88
CA GLY A 248 11.92 7.06 -6.66
C GLY A 248 12.71 5.79 -6.35
N MET A 249 12.16 4.63 -6.74
CA MET A 249 12.79 3.33 -6.54
C MET A 249 13.12 2.67 -7.87
N LEU A 250 14.34 2.14 -7.96
CA LEU A 250 14.84 1.40 -9.11
C LEU A 250 15.40 0.04 -8.70
N LYS A 251 15.43 -0.87 -9.65
CA LYS A 251 16.19 -2.12 -9.60
C LYS A 251 17.36 -1.98 -10.58
N PHE A 252 18.52 -2.47 -10.22
CA PHE A 252 19.65 -2.56 -11.14
C PHE A 252 19.28 -3.41 -12.37
N GLU A 253 19.43 -2.84 -13.57
CA GLU A 253 19.10 -3.49 -14.83
C GLU A 253 20.36 -3.76 -15.66
N SER A 254 20.52 -4.99 -16.12
CA SER A 254 21.56 -5.34 -17.08
C SER A 254 21.23 -4.86 -18.50
N GLY A 255 22.26 -4.71 -19.33
CA GLY A 255 22.10 -4.39 -20.75
C GLY A 255 21.95 -2.90 -21.07
N ASP A 256 22.78 -2.06 -20.48
CA ASP A 256 22.94 -0.63 -20.79
C ASP A 256 21.64 0.20 -20.80
N LYS A 257 20.72 -0.15 -19.94
CA LYS A 257 19.43 0.55 -19.83
C LYS A 257 19.50 1.75 -18.88
N GLU A 258 20.40 1.70 -17.91
CA GLU A 258 20.60 2.74 -16.89
C GLU A 258 21.84 3.57 -17.22
N THR A 259 21.71 4.37 -18.27
CA THR A 259 22.77 5.21 -18.82
C THR A 259 22.90 6.55 -18.08
N PRO A 260 24.04 7.26 -18.17
CA PRO A 260 24.18 8.62 -17.63
C PRO A 260 23.07 9.56 -18.11
N GLU A 261 22.70 9.51 -19.39
CA GLU A 261 21.66 10.37 -19.97
C GLU A 261 20.29 10.09 -19.33
N LEU A 262 19.98 8.84 -18.99
CA LEU A 262 18.76 8.51 -18.27
C LEU A 262 18.75 9.19 -16.89
N PHE A 263 19.86 9.12 -16.15
CA PHE A 263 19.95 9.73 -14.81
C PHE A 263 19.93 11.25 -14.88
N GLU A 264 20.50 11.84 -15.91
CA GLU A 264 20.39 13.28 -16.17
C GLU A 264 18.93 13.71 -16.43
N ASP A 265 18.18 12.97 -17.24
CA ASP A 265 16.75 13.21 -17.50
C ASP A 265 15.92 13.05 -16.22
N ILE A 266 16.20 12.02 -15.42
CA ILE A 266 15.55 11.75 -14.12
C ILE A 266 15.81 12.92 -13.14
N TYR A 267 17.06 13.37 -13.04
CA TYR A 267 17.43 14.49 -12.18
C TYR A 267 16.76 15.80 -12.62
N LYS A 268 16.82 16.12 -13.93
CA LYS A 268 16.15 17.30 -14.51
C LYS A 268 14.64 17.30 -14.26
N ALA A 269 14.01 16.13 -14.29
CA ALA A 269 12.59 15.99 -13.99
C ALA A 269 12.27 16.20 -12.49
N GLY A 270 13.29 16.23 -11.61
CA GLY A 270 13.14 16.55 -10.20
C GLY A 270 13.27 15.37 -9.25
N PHE A 271 13.69 14.20 -9.70
CA PHE A 271 14.03 13.11 -8.79
C PHE A 271 15.42 13.36 -8.18
N LEU A 272 15.43 13.75 -6.91
CA LEU A 272 16.65 14.10 -6.18
C LEU A 272 17.25 12.92 -5.43
N MET A 273 16.48 11.87 -5.23
CA MET A 273 16.91 10.68 -4.52
C MET A 273 16.37 9.43 -5.19
N LEU A 274 17.24 8.47 -5.39
CA LEU A 274 16.91 7.17 -5.96
C LEU A 274 17.30 6.07 -4.99
N PHE A 275 16.38 5.19 -4.69
CA PHE A 275 16.65 3.97 -3.95
C PHE A 275 16.86 2.80 -4.90
N PHE A 276 17.96 2.11 -4.71
CA PHE A 276 18.28 0.89 -5.44
C PHE A 276 18.21 -0.33 -4.53
N GLY A 277 17.50 -1.35 -4.97
CA GLY A 277 17.50 -2.64 -4.29
C GLY A 277 18.80 -3.41 -4.57
N LEU A 278 19.87 -3.20 -3.78
CA LEU A 278 21.16 -3.88 -3.93
C LEU A 278 21.08 -5.35 -3.53
N GLU A 279 20.47 -5.64 -2.37
CA GLU A 279 20.31 -6.95 -1.71
C GLU A 279 21.64 -7.65 -1.41
N SER A 280 22.56 -7.76 -2.36
CA SER A 280 23.87 -8.41 -2.19
C SER A 280 24.85 -7.93 -3.26
N ALA A 281 26.10 -7.66 -2.88
CA ALA A 281 27.21 -7.43 -3.78
C ALA A 281 27.97 -8.75 -4.08
N ASN A 282 27.26 -9.84 -4.32
CA ASN A 282 27.85 -11.16 -4.61
C ASN A 282 27.05 -11.91 -5.68
N ASP A 283 27.66 -12.20 -6.84
CA ASP A 283 27.01 -12.81 -8.00
C ASP A 283 26.33 -14.14 -7.70
N ARG A 284 26.94 -14.97 -6.84
CA ARG A 284 26.34 -16.24 -6.44
C ARG A 284 25.02 -16.02 -5.68
N ILE A 285 24.99 -15.01 -4.79
CA ILE A 285 23.78 -14.68 -4.04
C ILE A 285 22.75 -14.05 -4.97
N LEU A 286 23.14 -13.07 -5.79
CA LEU A 286 22.25 -12.42 -6.76
C LEU A 286 21.56 -13.44 -7.68
N LYS A 287 22.30 -14.48 -8.10
CA LYS A 287 21.76 -15.58 -8.89
C LYS A 287 20.78 -16.46 -8.07
N ILE A 288 21.11 -16.78 -6.82
CA ILE A 288 20.22 -17.60 -5.95
C ILE A 288 18.90 -16.89 -5.70
N ILE A 289 18.94 -15.57 -5.47
CA ILE A 289 17.73 -14.77 -5.21
C ILE A 289 17.00 -14.33 -6.49
N ASP A 290 17.47 -14.71 -7.65
CA ASP A 290 16.95 -14.33 -8.98
C ASP A 290 16.77 -12.80 -9.13
N LYS A 291 17.81 -12.04 -8.75
CA LYS A 291 17.78 -10.56 -8.80
C LYS A 291 17.83 -10.03 -10.24
N GLY A 292 18.40 -10.79 -11.19
CA GLY A 292 18.51 -10.44 -12.61
C GLY A 292 19.54 -9.35 -12.91
N CYS A 293 20.57 -9.21 -12.07
CA CYS A 293 21.77 -8.38 -12.26
C CYS A 293 22.98 -9.07 -11.65
N ASP A 294 24.16 -8.53 -11.90
CA ASP A 294 25.45 -8.94 -11.35
C ASP A 294 26.18 -7.74 -10.76
N GLN A 295 27.33 -7.97 -10.11
CA GLN A 295 28.13 -6.91 -9.48
C GLN A 295 28.59 -5.84 -10.47
N ASP A 296 28.95 -6.24 -11.70
CA ASP A 296 29.43 -5.29 -12.70
C ASP A 296 28.30 -4.35 -13.14
N THR A 297 27.10 -4.89 -13.30
CA THR A 297 25.88 -4.10 -13.51
C THR A 297 25.66 -3.10 -12.36
N GLU A 298 25.69 -3.57 -11.10
CA GLU A 298 25.49 -2.71 -9.93
C GLU A 298 26.51 -1.57 -9.87
N ARG A 299 27.79 -1.86 -10.11
CA ARG A 299 28.86 -0.86 -10.13
C ARG A 299 28.68 0.14 -11.25
N SER A 300 28.35 -0.33 -12.46
CA SER A 300 28.13 0.55 -13.62
C SER A 300 26.97 1.51 -13.38
N VAL A 301 25.85 1.00 -12.88
CA VAL A 301 24.65 1.81 -12.60
C VAL A 301 24.92 2.83 -11.50
N LEU A 302 25.57 2.46 -10.41
CA LEU A 302 25.93 3.38 -9.33
C LEU A 302 26.87 4.48 -9.84
N LYS A 303 27.84 4.14 -10.71
CA LYS A 303 28.71 5.13 -11.32
C LYS A 303 27.90 6.09 -12.20
N ASN A 304 27.06 5.57 -13.09
CA ASN A 304 26.25 6.37 -13.99
C ASN A 304 25.27 7.29 -13.26
N SER A 305 24.82 6.88 -12.05
CA SER A 305 23.89 7.69 -11.24
C SER A 305 24.56 8.73 -10.35
N SER A 306 25.90 8.70 -10.21
CA SER A 306 26.67 9.63 -9.36
C SER A 306 27.33 10.76 -10.11
N ASP A 307 27.60 10.57 -11.39
CA ASP A 307 28.26 11.54 -12.29
C ASP A 307 27.23 12.48 -12.91
#